data_eaa0107f1cc6f12526181f67b456b924
#
_entry.id   eaa0107f1cc6f12526181f67b456b924
#
_cell.length_a   1.000
_cell.length_b   1.000
_cell.length_c   1.000
_cell.angle_alpha   90.00
_cell.angle_beta   90.00
_cell.angle_gamma   90.00
#
_symmetry.space_group_name_H-M   'P 1'
#
loop_
_entity.id
_entity.type
_entity.pdbx_description
1 polymer ?
#
loop_
_entity_poly.entity_id
_entity_poly.type
_entity_poly.pdbx_seq_one_letter_code
_entity_poly.pdbx_strand_id
1 'polypeptide(L)'
;SKGLYQSFKVSNAEYVPAVFNDLGFPYAFCHHFTTYLVDRPEGFSRAGAEEWETGDRTGLGKDVSVIMVMNEAFSDITDAPAFPYTEENDPLPNLHALRRDPHALSGHVVVPGFAGGTANTEFDVLTGMQTMALSASTTSAMRVVNRNLDSLFRVFGNDGYETSFYHPGDNWFYNRENVYRWFGAEESLFIGDMEAPEYKGRWVTDDYTADLIERAFEEAEAPLFHFTTTIQNHMSYTADKYGPDYEFPPTGIP
;
A
#
# COMPACT_ATOMS: atom_id res chain seq x y z
N SER A 1 13.88 1.53 29.31
CA SER A 1 14.47 2.07 28.08
C SER A 1 13.87 1.37 26.85
N LYS A 2 13.89 2.02 25.70
CA LYS A 2 13.38 1.49 24.42
C LYS A 2 13.95 0.07 24.15
N GLY A 3 15.25 -0.13 24.31
CA GLY A 3 15.89 -1.41 24.07
C GLY A 3 15.43 -2.54 24.99
N LEU A 4 15.01 -2.25 26.21
CA LEU A 4 14.49 -3.28 27.12
C LEU A 4 13.17 -3.87 26.56
N TYR A 5 12.24 -3.03 26.15
CA TYR A 5 10.94 -3.50 25.63
C TYR A 5 11.07 -4.20 24.28
N GLN A 6 12.05 -3.84 23.47
CA GLN A 6 12.33 -4.49 22.19
C GLN A 6 13.07 -5.83 22.33
N SER A 7 13.65 -6.12 23.49
CA SER A 7 14.34 -7.40 23.73
C SER A 7 13.41 -8.58 24.02
N PHE A 8 12.14 -8.32 24.33
CA PHE A 8 11.18 -9.38 24.61
C PHE A 8 10.70 -10.05 23.32
N LYS A 9 10.71 -11.37 23.32
CA LYS A 9 10.17 -12.15 22.20
C LYS A 9 8.66 -12.15 22.27
N VAL A 10 8.03 -11.84 21.14
CA VAL A 10 6.58 -11.94 20.92
C VAL A 10 6.33 -12.84 19.71
N SER A 11 5.19 -13.53 19.71
CA SER A 11 4.82 -14.44 18.62
C SER A 11 4.59 -13.69 17.30
N ASN A 12 4.01 -12.51 17.37
CA ASN A 12 3.85 -11.60 16.24
C ASN A 12 3.86 -10.15 16.73
N ALA A 13 4.98 -9.44 16.54
CA ALA A 13 5.17 -8.07 17.02
C ALA A 13 4.28 -7.04 16.29
N GLU A 14 3.81 -7.35 15.10
CA GLU A 14 2.94 -6.47 14.31
C GLU A 14 1.46 -6.62 14.69
N TYR A 15 1.08 -7.78 15.20
CA TYR A 15 -0.28 -8.06 15.64
C TYR A 15 -0.48 -7.68 17.11
N VAL A 16 -1.09 -6.51 17.34
CA VAL A 16 -1.30 -5.92 18.66
C VAL A 16 -1.86 -6.90 19.71
N PRO A 17 -2.92 -7.70 19.42
CA PRO A 17 -3.42 -8.68 20.38
C PRO A 17 -2.39 -9.72 20.78
N ALA A 18 -1.50 -10.17 19.88
CA ALA A 18 -0.43 -11.13 20.23
C ALA A 18 0.54 -10.51 21.23
N VAL A 19 0.94 -9.25 21.03
CA VAL A 19 1.83 -8.54 21.97
C VAL A 19 1.20 -8.46 23.37
N PHE A 20 -0.10 -8.15 23.46
CA PHE A 20 -0.81 -8.11 24.74
C PHE A 20 -0.94 -9.49 25.39
N ASN A 21 -1.20 -10.53 24.59
CA ASN A 21 -1.28 -11.91 25.08
C ASN A 21 0.06 -12.42 25.60
N ASP A 22 1.15 -12.13 24.89
CA ASP A 22 2.49 -12.63 25.24
C ASP A 22 3.13 -11.88 26.39
N LEU A 23 2.94 -10.56 26.47
CA LEU A 23 3.64 -9.69 27.42
C LEU A 23 2.76 -9.13 28.55
N GLY A 24 1.44 -9.27 28.46
CA GLY A 24 0.48 -8.63 29.36
C GLY A 24 0.38 -7.11 29.16
N PHE A 25 -0.65 -6.48 29.72
CA PHE A 25 -0.99 -5.08 29.46
C PHE A 25 0.16 -4.08 29.71
N PRO A 26 0.83 -4.07 30.88
CA PRO A 26 1.84 -3.04 31.14
C PRO A 26 3.01 -3.08 30.14
N TYR A 27 3.49 -4.28 29.83
CA TYR A 27 4.59 -4.46 28.89
C TYR A 27 4.18 -4.17 27.46
N ALA A 28 3.01 -4.68 27.04
CA ALA A 28 2.50 -4.44 25.70
C ALA A 28 2.27 -2.95 25.45
N PHE A 29 1.70 -2.23 26.41
CA PHE A 29 1.52 -0.78 26.34
C PHE A 29 2.87 -0.06 26.15
N CYS A 30 3.85 -0.35 27.00
CA CYS A 30 5.18 0.25 26.88
C CYS A 30 5.89 -0.16 25.59
N HIS A 31 5.76 -1.42 25.15
CA HIS A 31 6.31 -1.90 23.89
C HIS A 31 5.74 -1.09 22.74
N HIS A 32 4.42 -0.99 22.63
CA HIS A 32 3.77 -0.20 21.58
C HIS A 32 4.15 1.27 21.64
N PHE A 33 4.20 1.87 22.82
CA PHE A 33 4.65 3.25 22.96
C PHE A 33 6.05 3.47 22.39
N THR A 34 6.96 2.50 22.54
CA THR A 34 8.32 2.64 21.98
C THR A 34 8.36 2.55 20.46
N THR A 35 7.36 1.95 19.82
CA THR A 35 7.31 1.88 18.34
C THR A 35 7.02 3.23 17.68
N TYR A 36 6.46 4.18 18.43
CA TYR A 36 6.24 5.56 17.96
C TYR A 36 7.46 6.47 18.16
N LEU A 37 8.50 6.00 18.83
CA LEU A 37 9.71 6.78 19.08
C LEU A 37 10.68 6.61 17.89
N VAL A 38 10.67 7.58 17.00
CA VAL A 38 11.63 7.67 15.89
C VAL A 38 12.84 8.46 16.35
N ASP A 39 14.01 7.85 16.23
CA ASP A 39 15.28 8.51 16.55
C ASP A 39 15.67 9.45 15.41
N ARG A 40 16.23 10.61 15.73
CA ARG A 40 16.77 11.51 14.71
C ARG A 40 18.00 10.88 14.09
N PRO A 41 18.15 10.92 12.75
CA PRO A 41 19.38 10.51 12.10
C PRO A 41 20.60 11.29 12.63
N GLU A 42 21.75 10.63 12.68
CA GLU A 42 22.99 11.29 13.04
C GLU A 42 23.29 12.42 12.06
N GLY A 43 23.67 13.59 12.58
CA GLY A 43 23.94 14.79 11.76
C GLY A 43 22.71 15.54 11.30
N PHE A 44 21.48 15.11 11.64
CA PHE A 44 20.28 15.84 11.27
C PHE A 44 20.24 17.24 11.91
N SER A 45 20.05 18.24 11.05
CA SER A 45 19.68 19.59 11.47
C SER A 45 18.53 20.14 10.61
N ARG A 46 17.69 20.97 11.20
CA ARG A 46 16.60 21.59 10.45
C ARG A 46 17.13 22.48 9.31
N ALA A 47 18.17 23.26 9.58
CA ALA A 47 18.81 24.10 8.57
C ALA A 47 19.36 23.27 7.39
N GLY A 48 20.02 22.14 7.68
CA GLY A 48 20.49 21.23 6.63
C GLY A 48 19.35 20.58 5.83
N ALA A 49 18.19 20.33 6.47
CA ALA A 49 17.03 19.81 5.75
C ALA A 49 16.40 20.88 4.83
N GLU A 50 16.37 22.14 5.26
CA GLU A 50 15.86 23.27 4.47
C GLU A 50 16.71 23.55 3.21
N GLU A 51 18.01 23.19 3.21
CA GLU A 51 18.88 23.27 2.03
C GLU A 51 18.47 22.30 0.90
N TRP A 52 17.70 21.26 1.23
CA TRP A 52 17.18 20.26 0.27
C TRP A 52 15.79 20.61 -0.25
N GLU A 53 15.20 21.71 0.20
CA GLU A 53 13.96 22.20 -0.39
C GLU A 53 14.20 22.53 -1.86
N THR A 54 13.60 21.76 -2.74
CA THR A 54 13.65 22.04 -4.18
C THR A 54 12.80 23.27 -4.47
N GLY A 55 13.37 24.24 -5.19
CA GLY A 55 12.63 25.41 -5.67
C GLY A 55 11.43 25.09 -6.55
N ASP A 56 10.85 26.10 -7.17
CA ASP A 56 9.63 26.02 -7.96
C ASP A 56 9.55 24.76 -8.82
N ARG A 57 8.57 23.93 -8.54
CA ARG A 57 8.20 22.78 -9.35
C ARG A 57 7.43 23.30 -10.54
N THR A 58 8.01 23.22 -11.72
CA THR A 58 7.25 23.45 -12.95
C THR A 58 6.26 22.31 -13.10
N GLY A 59 4.99 22.65 -13.29
CA GLY A 59 3.92 21.67 -13.50
C GLY A 59 4.24 20.73 -14.66
N LEU A 60 3.66 19.55 -14.62
CA LEU A 60 3.84 18.51 -15.66
C LEU A 60 3.35 19.00 -17.04
N GLY A 61 2.49 20.04 -17.06
CA GLY A 61 2.03 20.73 -18.27
C GLY A 61 1.34 19.82 -19.28
N LYS A 62 0.73 18.71 -18.81
CA LYS A 62 0.04 17.75 -19.66
C LYS A 62 -1.31 17.36 -19.04
N ASP A 63 -2.32 17.33 -19.87
CA ASP A 63 -3.67 16.89 -19.53
C ASP A 63 -3.76 15.35 -19.57
N VAL A 64 -2.90 14.66 -18.82
CA VAL A 64 -2.86 13.20 -18.77
C VAL A 64 -3.16 12.72 -17.36
N SER A 65 -4.26 12.01 -17.20
CA SER A 65 -4.57 11.36 -15.91
C SER A 65 -3.56 10.26 -15.59
N VAL A 66 -3.26 10.10 -14.29
CA VAL A 66 -2.34 9.09 -13.77
C VAL A 66 -3.08 8.21 -12.78
N ILE A 67 -3.21 6.93 -13.12
CA ILE A 67 -3.83 5.92 -12.26
C ILE A 67 -2.73 4.97 -11.80
N MET A 68 -2.52 4.91 -10.48
CA MET A 68 -1.57 4.01 -9.83
C MET A 68 -2.32 2.96 -9.03
N VAL A 69 -2.09 1.70 -9.36
CA VAL A 69 -2.71 0.56 -8.64
C VAL A 69 -1.61 -0.27 -7.98
N MET A 70 -1.69 -0.38 -6.66
CA MET A 70 -0.89 -1.32 -5.88
C MET A 70 -1.70 -2.60 -5.70
N ASN A 71 -1.36 -3.62 -6.46
CA ASN A 71 -2.00 -4.93 -6.33
C ASN A 71 -1.48 -5.64 -5.07
N GLU A 72 -2.29 -5.66 -4.01
CA GLU A 72 -1.94 -6.29 -2.73
C GLU A 72 -1.64 -7.78 -2.91
N ALA A 73 -0.51 -8.21 -2.37
CA ALA A 73 -0.02 -9.59 -2.42
C ALA A 73 0.04 -10.21 -3.83
N PHE A 74 0.17 -9.37 -4.85
CA PHE A 74 0.35 -9.82 -6.23
C PHE A 74 1.81 -10.16 -6.51
N SER A 75 2.04 -11.29 -7.16
CA SER A 75 3.33 -11.64 -7.75
C SER A 75 3.12 -12.49 -9.00
N ASP A 76 3.97 -12.30 -9.98
CA ASP A 76 4.04 -13.18 -11.14
C ASP A 76 4.85 -14.42 -10.80
N ILE A 77 4.15 -15.50 -10.44
CA ILE A 77 4.78 -16.77 -10.08
C ILE A 77 5.47 -17.42 -11.29
N THR A 78 5.20 -16.92 -12.48
CA THR A 78 5.72 -17.45 -13.74
C THR A 78 7.19 -17.13 -13.95
N ASP A 79 7.68 -16.11 -13.27
CA ASP A 79 9.10 -15.78 -13.22
C ASP A 79 9.94 -16.86 -12.46
N ALA A 80 9.27 -17.76 -11.72
CA ALA A 80 9.93 -18.83 -10.99
C ALA A 80 10.07 -20.09 -11.85
N PRO A 81 11.30 -20.61 -12.11
CA PRO A 81 11.52 -21.79 -12.94
C PRO A 81 10.82 -23.07 -12.45
N ALA A 82 10.39 -23.07 -11.18
CA ALA A 82 9.67 -24.21 -10.58
C ALA A 82 8.21 -24.32 -11.04
N PHE A 83 7.65 -23.31 -11.70
CA PHE A 83 6.27 -23.26 -12.14
C PHE A 83 6.18 -23.09 -13.67
N PRO A 84 6.55 -24.11 -14.45
CA PRO A 84 6.41 -24.04 -15.90
C PRO A 84 4.92 -24.03 -16.28
N TYR A 85 4.54 -23.13 -17.16
CA TYR A 85 3.20 -23.10 -17.76
C TYR A 85 3.32 -22.77 -19.24
N THR A 86 2.22 -22.99 -19.92
CA THR A 86 2.05 -22.78 -21.35
C THR A 86 1.04 -21.65 -21.58
N GLU A 87 0.90 -21.21 -22.82
CA GLU A 87 -0.16 -20.24 -23.16
C GLU A 87 -1.57 -20.75 -22.83
N GLU A 88 -1.78 -22.06 -22.79
CA GLU A 88 -3.10 -22.67 -22.52
C GLU A 88 -3.50 -22.60 -21.04
N ASN A 89 -2.50 -22.61 -20.13
CA ASN A 89 -2.71 -22.57 -18.68
C ASN A 89 -2.04 -21.37 -18.01
N ASP A 90 -1.81 -20.30 -18.76
CA ASP A 90 -1.24 -19.07 -18.26
C ASP A 90 -2.13 -18.47 -17.14
N PRO A 91 -1.62 -18.34 -15.91
CA PRO A 91 -2.40 -17.79 -14.81
C PRO A 91 -2.61 -16.26 -14.91
N LEU A 92 -1.84 -15.58 -15.75
CA LEU A 92 -1.82 -14.11 -15.88
C LEU A 92 -1.82 -13.66 -17.34
N PRO A 93 -2.78 -14.15 -18.18
CA PRO A 93 -2.73 -13.93 -19.63
C PRO A 93 -2.79 -12.45 -19.99
N ASN A 94 -3.56 -11.65 -19.27
CA ASN A 94 -3.69 -10.20 -19.52
C ASN A 94 -2.40 -9.44 -19.17
N LEU A 95 -1.74 -9.77 -18.05
CA LEU A 95 -0.46 -9.17 -17.69
C LEU A 95 0.62 -9.50 -18.72
N HIS A 96 0.69 -10.76 -19.15
CA HIS A 96 1.66 -11.18 -20.14
C HIS A 96 1.38 -10.58 -21.52
N ALA A 97 0.11 -10.38 -21.87
CA ALA A 97 -0.26 -9.63 -23.07
C ALA A 97 0.19 -8.16 -22.97
N LEU A 98 -0.08 -7.52 -21.84
CA LEU A 98 0.33 -6.13 -21.59
C LEU A 98 1.85 -5.96 -21.63
N ARG A 99 2.63 -6.89 -21.06
CA ARG A 99 4.10 -6.87 -21.13
C ARG A 99 4.65 -6.95 -22.56
N ARG A 100 3.87 -7.46 -23.50
CA ARG A 100 4.22 -7.53 -24.94
C ARG A 100 3.72 -6.33 -25.74
N ASP A 101 2.90 -5.48 -25.17
CA ASP A 101 2.37 -4.29 -25.82
C ASP A 101 3.51 -3.26 -26.02
N PRO A 102 3.71 -2.72 -27.23
CA PRO A 102 4.76 -1.76 -27.51
C PRO A 102 4.59 -0.41 -26.80
N HIS A 103 3.40 -0.13 -26.27
CA HIS A 103 3.12 1.08 -25.49
C HIS A 103 3.28 0.85 -23.97
N ALA A 104 3.54 -0.38 -23.54
CA ALA A 104 3.77 -0.70 -22.14
C ALA A 104 5.27 -0.74 -21.82
N LEU A 105 5.60 -0.31 -20.59
CA LEU A 105 6.91 -0.49 -19.99
C LEU A 105 6.78 -1.47 -18.83
N SER A 106 7.68 -2.44 -18.75
CA SER A 106 7.73 -3.38 -17.64
C SER A 106 9.10 -3.37 -16.99
N GLY A 107 9.16 -3.71 -15.70
CA GLY A 107 10.38 -3.75 -14.93
C GLY A 107 10.15 -4.34 -13.54
N HIS A 108 11.22 -4.37 -12.74
CA HIS A 108 11.17 -4.82 -11.37
C HIS A 108 11.35 -3.65 -10.41
N VAL A 109 10.54 -3.61 -9.38
CA VAL A 109 10.66 -2.66 -8.28
C VAL A 109 11.08 -3.42 -7.03
N VAL A 110 12.10 -2.92 -6.35
CA VAL A 110 12.53 -3.46 -5.05
C VAL A 110 11.88 -2.64 -3.96
N VAL A 111 11.03 -3.30 -3.16
CA VAL A 111 10.41 -2.68 -1.99
C VAL A 111 11.24 -2.96 -0.74
N PRO A 112 11.33 -2.01 0.21
CA PRO A 112 12.17 -2.19 1.40
C PRO A 112 11.57 -3.17 2.41
N GLY A 113 10.28 -3.43 2.35
CA GLY A 113 9.58 -4.35 3.25
C GLY A 113 9.70 -5.80 2.81
N PHE A 114 9.76 -6.72 3.77
CA PHE A 114 9.69 -8.16 3.53
C PHE A 114 8.48 -8.75 4.24
N ALA A 115 7.73 -9.60 3.53
CA ALA A 115 6.63 -10.39 4.07
C ALA A 115 5.51 -9.59 4.75
N GLY A 116 5.14 -8.44 4.18
CA GLY A 116 4.05 -7.59 4.68
C GLY A 116 4.44 -6.13 4.81
N GLY A 117 3.55 -5.34 5.43
CA GLY A 117 3.79 -3.91 5.61
C GLY A 117 3.51 -3.09 4.35
N THR A 118 2.46 -3.42 3.61
CA THR A 118 1.99 -2.72 2.41
C THR A 118 1.98 -1.20 2.59
N ALA A 119 1.53 -0.72 3.75
CA ALA A 119 1.52 0.69 4.10
C ALA A 119 2.91 1.36 4.06
N ASN A 120 4.00 0.63 4.25
CA ASN A 120 5.35 1.16 4.11
C ASN A 120 5.68 1.42 2.64
N THR A 121 5.29 0.50 1.76
CA THR A 121 5.48 0.69 0.32
C THR A 121 4.59 1.82 -0.22
N GLU A 122 3.34 1.92 0.27
CA GLU A 122 2.47 3.06 -0.03
C GLU A 122 3.15 4.38 0.36
N PHE A 123 3.69 4.44 1.59
CA PHE A 123 4.40 5.62 2.09
C PHE A 123 5.61 5.97 1.22
N ASP A 124 6.47 4.98 0.92
CA ASP A 124 7.71 5.19 0.15
C ASP A 124 7.38 5.71 -1.27
N VAL A 125 6.41 5.10 -1.94
CA VAL A 125 6.00 5.49 -3.30
C VAL A 125 5.38 6.89 -3.33
N LEU A 126 4.47 7.17 -2.38
CA LEU A 126 3.70 8.41 -2.39
C LEU A 126 4.49 9.62 -1.90
N THR A 127 5.47 9.43 -1.05
CA THR A 127 6.25 10.54 -0.47
C THR A 127 7.67 10.65 -1.01
N GLY A 128 8.18 9.59 -1.66
CA GLY A 128 9.59 9.50 -2.05
C GLY A 128 10.55 9.30 -0.88
N MET A 129 10.02 9.17 0.35
CA MET A 129 10.83 8.90 1.54
C MET A 129 11.05 7.40 1.69
N GLN A 130 12.13 7.02 2.37
CA GLN A 130 12.43 5.61 2.60
C GLN A 130 12.07 5.21 4.03
N THR A 131 11.09 4.33 4.18
CA THR A 131 10.67 3.78 5.49
C THR A 131 11.86 3.19 6.25
N MET A 132 12.79 2.54 5.57
CA MET A 132 14.00 1.98 6.19
C MET A 132 14.88 3.02 6.87
N ALA A 133 14.80 4.28 6.48
CA ALA A 133 15.55 5.38 7.10
C ALA A 133 14.92 5.85 8.42
N LEU A 134 13.65 5.48 8.70
CA LEU A 134 12.96 5.96 9.89
C LEU A 134 13.47 5.30 11.16
N SER A 135 13.35 4.01 11.30
CA SER A 135 13.84 3.24 12.44
C SER A 135 13.59 1.75 12.26
N ALA A 136 14.52 0.90 12.67
CA ALA A 136 14.33 -0.56 12.69
C ALA A 136 13.16 -1.02 13.60
N SER A 137 12.69 -0.16 14.50
CA SER A 137 11.55 -0.45 15.39
C SER A 137 10.20 0.08 14.86
N THR A 138 10.19 0.77 13.73
CA THR A 138 8.97 1.31 13.16
C THR A 138 8.32 0.23 12.32
N THR A 139 7.20 -0.31 12.80
CA THR A 139 6.44 -1.36 12.09
C THR A 139 5.64 -0.80 10.93
N SER A 140 5.31 0.49 10.96
CA SER A 140 4.63 1.18 9.87
C SER A 140 4.98 2.67 9.87
N ALA A 141 5.47 3.18 8.75
CA ALA A 141 5.73 4.59 8.55
C ALA A 141 4.48 5.45 8.78
N MET A 142 3.32 4.96 8.35
CA MET A 142 2.05 5.69 8.50
C MET A 142 1.68 5.97 9.97
N ARG A 143 2.13 5.14 10.92
CA ARG A 143 1.84 5.36 12.35
C ARG A 143 2.54 6.59 12.94
N VAL A 144 3.63 7.04 12.33
CA VAL A 144 4.38 8.21 12.79
C VAL A 144 3.98 9.48 12.05
N VAL A 145 3.20 9.37 10.98
CA VAL A 145 2.62 10.51 10.27
C VAL A 145 1.55 11.15 11.15
N ASN A 146 1.69 12.44 11.45
CA ASN A 146 0.77 13.20 12.31
C ASN A 146 0.57 14.65 11.84
N ARG A 147 0.97 14.96 10.62
CA ARG A 147 0.89 16.28 9.99
C ARG A 147 0.97 16.15 8.47
N ASN A 148 0.64 17.23 7.79
CA ASN A 148 0.81 17.32 6.35
C ASN A 148 2.25 16.99 5.94
N LEU A 149 2.36 16.15 4.92
CA LEU A 149 3.62 15.80 4.27
C LEU A 149 3.51 16.07 2.77
N ASP A 150 4.65 16.36 2.16
CA ASP A 150 4.74 16.37 0.71
C ASP A 150 4.51 14.94 0.18
N SER A 151 3.73 14.85 -0.87
CA SER A 151 3.35 13.59 -1.49
C SER A 151 2.97 13.80 -2.95
N LEU A 152 2.80 12.72 -3.69
CA LEU A 152 2.29 12.77 -5.06
C LEU A 152 0.92 13.44 -5.12
N PHE A 153 0.02 13.22 -4.15
CA PHE A 153 -1.28 13.91 -4.11
C PHE A 153 -1.12 15.43 -4.11
N ARG A 154 -0.19 15.97 -3.31
CA ARG A 154 0.06 17.41 -3.29
C ARG A 154 0.76 17.90 -4.55
N VAL A 155 1.66 17.11 -5.12
CA VAL A 155 2.33 17.47 -6.37
C VAL A 155 1.30 17.62 -7.48
N PHE A 156 0.44 16.62 -7.67
CA PHE A 156 -0.58 16.64 -8.71
C PHE A 156 -1.69 17.66 -8.40
N GLY A 157 -2.19 17.74 -7.16
CA GLY A 157 -3.21 18.71 -6.78
C GLY A 157 -2.75 20.15 -6.98
N ASN A 158 -1.48 20.48 -6.68
CA ASN A 158 -0.92 21.80 -6.97
C ASN A 158 -0.83 22.12 -8.46
N ASP A 159 -0.80 21.09 -9.31
CA ASP A 159 -0.83 21.22 -10.78
C ASP A 159 -2.26 21.21 -11.35
N GLY A 160 -3.27 21.25 -10.50
CA GLY A 160 -4.67 21.33 -10.89
C GLY A 160 -5.35 19.99 -11.21
N TYR A 161 -4.77 18.89 -10.79
CA TYR A 161 -5.40 17.58 -10.85
C TYR A 161 -6.41 17.39 -9.72
N GLU A 162 -7.48 16.68 -10.01
CA GLU A 162 -8.28 16.02 -8.98
C GLU A 162 -7.48 14.86 -8.41
N THR A 163 -7.61 14.62 -7.09
CA THR A 163 -6.80 13.60 -6.43
C THR A 163 -7.65 12.68 -5.57
N SER A 164 -7.54 11.35 -5.78
CA SER A 164 -8.34 10.38 -5.06
C SER A 164 -7.57 9.14 -4.64
N PHE A 165 -7.97 8.58 -3.50
CA PHE A 165 -7.44 7.35 -2.93
C PHE A 165 -8.57 6.38 -2.60
N TYR A 166 -8.50 5.14 -3.12
CA TYR A 166 -9.48 4.10 -2.79
C TYR A 166 -8.79 2.86 -2.20
N HIS A 167 -9.39 2.33 -1.14
CA HIS A 167 -8.94 1.10 -0.51
C HIS A 167 -10.14 0.32 0.04
N PRO A 168 -10.44 -0.88 -0.48
CA PRO A 168 -11.57 -1.67 -0.03
C PRO A 168 -11.30 -2.42 1.30
N GLY A 169 -10.65 -1.75 2.22
CA GLY A 169 -10.38 -2.15 3.59
C GLY A 169 -10.80 -1.09 4.58
N ASP A 170 -10.58 -1.34 5.87
CA ASP A 170 -10.96 -0.43 6.94
C ASP A 170 -10.12 0.86 6.94
N ASN A 171 -10.77 2.00 7.11
CA ASN A 171 -10.15 3.33 7.15
C ASN A 171 -9.19 3.52 8.35
N TRP A 172 -9.46 2.85 9.47
CA TRP A 172 -8.64 2.94 10.70
C TRP A 172 -7.35 2.11 10.63
N PHE A 173 -7.29 1.10 9.76
CA PHE A 173 -6.11 0.24 9.65
C PHE A 173 -4.93 1.04 9.09
N TYR A 174 -3.79 1.00 9.77
CA TYR A 174 -2.63 1.88 9.55
C TYR A 174 -2.93 3.38 9.66
N ASN A 175 -4.08 3.77 10.22
CA ASN A 175 -4.50 5.18 10.30
C ASN A 175 -4.67 5.85 8.91
N ARG A 176 -5.01 5.05 7.89
CA ARG A 176 -5.05 5.50 6.48
C ARG A 176 -5.92 6.74 6.28
N GLU A 177 -7.11 6.79 6.87
CA GLU A 177 -8.01 7.95 6.75
C GLU A 177 -7.31 9.28 7.07
N ASN A 178 -6.59 9.35 8.20
CA ASN A 178 -5.87 10.55 8.57
C ASN A 178 -4.62 10.76 7.71
N VAL A 179 -3.89 9.69 7.41
CA VAL A 179 -2.62 9.76 6.66
C VAL A 179 -2.87 10.26 5.24
N TYR A 180 -3.87 9.72 4.53
CA TYR A 180 -4.17 10.15 3.17
C TYR A 180 -4.69 11.59 3.11
N ARG A 181 -5.45 12.02 4.11
CA ARG A 181 -5.79 13.44 4.28
C ARG A 181 -4.53 14.32 4.48
N TRP A 182 -3.56 13.87 5.27
CA TRP A 182 -2.29 14.59 5.45
C TRP A 182 -1.40 14.52 4.21
N PHE A 183 -1.50 13.49 3.40
CA PHE A 183 -0.88 13.42 2.07
C PHE A 183 -1.55 14.37 1.07
N GLY A 184 -2.78 14.81 1.33
CA GLY A 184 -3.50 15.75 0.50
C GLY A 184 -4.41 15.12 -0.54
N ALA A 185 -4.80 13.85 -0.37
CA ALA A 185 -5.89 13.28 -1.15
C ALA A 185 -7.18 14.07 -0.89
N GLU A 186 -7.83 14.54 -1.96
CA GLU A 186 -9.07 15.30 -1.87
C GLU A 186 -10.24 14.38 -1.58
N GLU A 187 -10.24 13.21 -2.18
CA GLU A 187 -11.21 12.16 -1.93
C GLU A 187 -10.50 10.90 -1.41
N SER A 188 -11.13 10.24 -0.43
CA SER A 188 -10.69 8.93 0.04
C SER A 188 -11.90 8.04 0.29
N LEU A 189 -11.93 6.87 -0.36
CA LEU A 189 -12.98 5.86 -0.22
C LEU A 189 -12.43 4.60 0.45
N PHE A 190 -13.13 4.16 1.49
CA PHE A 190 -12.85 2.91 2.22
C PHE A 190 -14.07 1.99 2.17
N ILE A 191 -13.92 0.77 2.65
CA ILE A 191 -15.01 -0.23 2.60
C ILE A 191 -16.33 0.28 3.17
N GLY A 192 -16.29 1.14 4.20
CA GLY A 192 -17.49 1.73 4.83
C GLY A 192 -18.21 2.75 3.96
N ASP A 193 -17.55 3.28 2.95
CA ASP A 193 -18.08 4.30 2.03
C ASP A 193 -18.55 3.69 0.70
N MET A 194 -18.24 2.40 0.46
CA MET A 194 -18.52 1.71 -0.79
C MET A 194 -19.98 1.22 -0.86
N GLU A 195 -20.62 1.47 -1.98
CA GLU A 195 -21.99 1.04 -2.23
C GLU A 195 -22.02 -0.36 -2.83
N ALA A 196 -22.72 -1.30 -2.20
CA ALA A 196 -22.93 -2.67 -2.65
C ALA A 196 -21.64 -3.39 -3.13
N PRO A 197 -20.58 -3.41 -2.30
CA PRO A 197 -19.32 -4.00 -2.72
C PRO A 197 -19.46 -5.50 -3.01
N GLU A 198 -18.81 -5.95 -4.07
CA GLU A 198 -18.76 -7.35 -4.45
C GLU A 198 -17.64 -8.07 -3.72
N TYR A 199 -17.91 -9.29 -3.26
CA TYR A 199 -16.97 -10.06 -2.45
C TYR A 199 -16.59 -11.38 -3.12
N LYS A 200 -15.31 -11.75 -2.96
CA LYS A 200 -14.82 -13.10 -3.20
C LYS A 200 -14.20 -13.63 -1.90
N GLY A 201 -14.91 -14.56 -1.28
CA GLY A 201 -14.63 -14.94 0.12
C GLY A 201 -14.92 -13.77 1.06
N ARG A 202 -13.92 -13.35 1.85
CA ARG A 202 -14.07 -12.23 2.78
C ARG A 202 -13.67 -10.87 2.23
N TRP A 203 -13.06 -10.83 1.04
CA TRP A 203 -12.47 -9.62 0.50
C TRP A 203 -13.25 -9.09 -0.69
N VAL A 204 -13.28 -7.78 -0.83
CA VAL A 204 -13.85 -7.10 -1.99
C VAL A 204 -13.05 -7.49 -3.22
N THR A 205 -13.75 -7.69 -4.34
CA THR A 205 -13.14 -8.09 -5.61
C THR A 205 -12.31 -6.98 -6.24
N ASP A 206 -11.29 -7.40 -6.97
CA ASP A 206 -10.49 -6.45 -7.76
C ASP A 206 -11.30 -5.88 -8.92
N ASP A 207 -12.29 -6.65 -9.47
CA ASP A 207 -13.21 -6.17 -10.50
C ASP A 207 -14.05 -4.99 -10.00
N TYR A 208 -14.70 -5.14 -8.82
CA TYR A 208 -15.44 -4.02 -8.21
C TYR A 208 -14.55 -2.80 -7.96
N THR A 209 -13.32 -3.03 -7.52
CA THR A 209 -12.35 -1.95 -7.30
C THR A 209 -11.96 -1.27 -8.61
N ALA A 210 -11.81 -2.03 -9.70
CA ALA A 210 -11.54 -1.48 -11.03
C ALA A 210 -12.70 -0.62 -11.54
N ASP A 211 -13.96 -1.07 -11.36
CA ASP A 211 -15.15 -0.31 -11.72
C ASP A 211 -15.24 1.04 -10.99
N LEU A 212 -14.83 1.07 -9.70
CA LEU A 212 -14.75 2.33 -8.96
C LEU A 212 -13.69 3.28 -9.54
N ILE A 213 -12.54 2.76 -9.94
CA ILE A 213 -11.46 3.56 -10.57
C ILE A 213 -11.92 4.10 -11.92
N GLU A 214 -12.57 3.25 -12.74
CA GLU A 214 -13.10 3.65 -14.04
C GLU A 214 -14.12 4.78 -13.89
N ARG A 215 -15.04 4.64 -12.93
CA ARG A 215 -16.03 5.67 -12.62
C ARG A 215 -15.36 6.98 -12.17
N ALA A 216 -14.39 6.91 -11.26
CA ALA A 216 -13.65 8.11 -10.83
C ALA A 216 -12.96 8.82 -12.00
N PHE A 217 -12.44 8.05 -12.95
CA PHE A 217 -11.81 8.60 -14.14
C PHE A 217 -12.84 9.23 -15.10
N GLU A 218 -14.00 8.60 -15.29
CA GLU A 218 -15.06 9.11 -16.17
C GLU A 218 -15.75 10.35 -15.61
N GLU A 219 -15.90 10.46 -14.29
CA GLU A 219 -16.56 11.56 -13.60
C GLU A 219 -15.64 12.76 -13.33
N ALA A 220 -14.32 12.59 -13.50
CA ALA A 220 -13.36 13.67 -13.26
C ALA A 220 -13.53 14.82 -14.26
N GLU A 221 -13.62 16.05 -13.74
CA GLU A 221 -13.73 17.27 -14.54
C GLU A 221 -12.36 17.87 -14.91
N ALA A 222 -11.29 17.42 -14.23
CA ALA A 222 -9.90 17.76 -14.48
C ALA A 222 -9.06 16.48 -14.66
N PRO A 223 -7.80 16.56 -15.10
CA PRO A 223 -6.91 15.41 -15.07
C PRO A 223 -6.87 14.77 -13.68
N LEU A 224 -6.94 13.45 -13.60
CA LEU A 224 -7.02 12.70 -12.34
C LEU A 224 -5.65 12.12 -11.95
N PHE A 225 -5.25 12.32 -10.69
CA PHE A 225 -4.26 11.48 -10.03
C PHE A 225 -4.98 10.55 -9.04
N HIS A 226 -5.02 9.28 -9.37
CA HIS A 226 -5.67 8.26 -8.56
C HIS A 226 -4.64 7.25 -8.02
N PHE A 227 -4.74 6.90 -6.74
CA PHE A 227 -4.00 5.81 -6.13
C PHE A 227 -4.95 4.81 -5.48
N THR A 228 -4.74 3.53 -5.74
CA THR A 228 -5.53 2.45 -5.11
C THR A 228 -4.60 1.34 -4.59
N THR A 229 -4.94 0.80 -3.43
CA THR A 229 -4.38 -0.45 -2.93
C THR A 229 -5.50 -1.50 -2.88
N THR A 230 -5.40 -2.57 -3.67
CA THR A 230 -6.41 -3.64 -3.72
C THR A 230 -6.35 -4.53 -2.46
N ILE A 231 -7.27 -5.49 -2.31
CA ILE A 231 -7.31 -6.38 -1.11
C ILE A 231 -7.70 -7.82 -1.43
N GLN A 232 -8.25 -8.14 -2.58
CA GLN A 232 -8.79 -9.47 -2.88
C GLN A 232 -7.78 -10.59 -2.60
N ASN A 233 -6.52 -10.33 -2.92
CA ASN A 233 -5.46 -11.32 -2.78
C ASN A 233 -4.77 -11.33 -1.41
N HIS A 234 -5.24 -10.53 -0.45
CA HIS A 234 -4.69 -10.53 0.90
C HIS A 234 -4.76 -11.92 1.54
N MET A 235 -3.72 -12.26 2.32
CA MET A 235 -3.65 -13.55 3.04
C MET A 235 -4.88 -13.72 3.97
N SER A 236 -5.26 -14.96 4.40
CA SER A 236 -4.51 -16.21 4.29
C SER A 236 -4.87 -16.95 2.98
N TYR A 237 -3.95 -17.81 2.51
CA TYR A 237 -4.13 -18.62 1.30
C TYR A 237 -4.53 -20.06 1.68
N THR A 238 -5.66 -20.19 2.35
CA THR A 238 -6.25 -21.49 2.71
C THR A 238 -7.07 -22.05 1.55
N ALA A 239 -7.29 -23.35 1.53
CA ALA A 239 -8.06 -23.98 0.47
C ALA A 239 -9.50 -23.46 0.38
N ASP A 240 -10.04 -22.95 1.47
CA ASP A 240 -11.37 -22.37 1.60
C ASP A 240 -11.41 -20.82 1.52
N LYS A 241 -10.32 -20.20 1.07
CA LYS A 241 -10.19 -18.72 1.00
C LYS A 241 -11.39 -18.05 0.34
N TYR A 242 -11.92 -18.65 -0.72
CA TYR A 242 -13.04 -18.12 -1.50
C TYR A 242 -14.38 -18.82 -1.20
N GLY A 243 -14.44 -19.56 -0.12
CA GLY A 243 -15.60 -20.33 0.33
C GLY A 243 -15.42 -21.83 0.09
N PRO A 244 -16.20 -22.66 0.81
CA PRO A 244 -16.05 -24.12 0.79
C PRO A 244 -16.40 -24.75 -0.56
N ASP A 245 -17.25 -24.10 -1.35
CA ASP A 245 -17.73 -24.60 -2.63
C ASP A 245 -16.95 -24.01 -3.82
N TYR A 246 -15.88 -23.23 -3.57
CA TYR A 246 -15.09 -22.65 -4.64
C TYR A 246 -14.12 -23.69 -5.22
N GLU A 247 -14.31 -24.01 -6.48
CA GLU A 247 -13.40 -24.88 -7.21
C GLU A 247 -12.31 -24.04 -7.88
N PHE A 248 -11.07 -24.26 -7.47
CA PHE A 248 -9.93 -23.65 -8.15
C PHE A 248 -9.78 -24.27 -9.56
N PRO A 249 -9.60 -23.44 -10.60
CA PRO A 249 -9.35 -23.98 -11.93
C PRO A 249 -8.09 -24.83 -11.92
N PRO A 250 -8.05 -25.92 -12.70
CA PRO A 250 -6.86 -26.77 -12.79
C PRO A 250 -5.70 -25.96 -13.36
N THR A 251 -4.60 -25.92 -12.63
CA THR A 251 -3.41 -25.15 -13.04
C THR A 251 -2.54 -25.89 -14.05
N GLY A 252 -2.74 -27.21 -14.21
CA GLY A 252 -1.84 -28.06 -15.00
C GLY A 252 -0.43 -28.22 -14.38
N ILE A 253 -0.23 -27.68 -13.18
CA ILE A 253 1.00 -27.85 -12.39
C ILE A 253 0.81 -29.10 -11.51
N PRO A 254 1.72 -30.08 -11.55
CA PRO A 254 1.60 -31.33 -10.79
C PRO A 254 1.73 -31.11 -9.28
#